data_1d51a2704738eb4ac5440753a4e27298
#
_entry.id   1d51a2704738eb4ac5440753a4e27298
#
_cell.length_a   1.000
_cell.length_b   1.000
_cell.length_c   1.000
_cell.angle_alpha   90.00
_cell.angle_beta   90.00
_cell.angle_gamma   90.00
#
_symmetry.space_group_name_H-M   'P 1'
#
loop_
_entity.id
_entity.type
_entity.pdbx_description
1 polymer ?
#
loop_
_entity_poly.entity_id
_entity_poly.type
_entity_poly.pdbx_seq_one_letter_code
_entity_poly.pdbx_strand_id
1 'polypeptide(L)'
;MLRERARGFADVELNSGVTTLRGLGEYDNEAVALGRESESGQWLGPRIMASGPLLAITGGHGAELGVARIVDAPWEGRKAVRQNLRLGATSIKIAATGGVTDAKVVGEAGRPQMTTEEMTAICEEAHSAGVLVAAHAQSPEGVLRSLKAGVDTIEHGSAMTDEIVELFHDNPKSLRGWSAFDATLLAAAPLVEIDTEITGASEVVKENA
;
A
#
# COMPACT_ATOMS: atom_id res chain seq x y z
N MET A 1 8.79 19.47 9.74
CA MET A 1 7.47 19.21 10.41
C MET A 1 6.94 17.80 10.13
N LEU A 2 6.70 17.35 8.88
CA LEU A 2 6.23 15.97 8.61
C LEU A 2 7.23 14.93 9.06
N ARG A 3 8.52 15.06 8.71
CA ARG A 3 9.59 14.12 9.10
C ARG A 3 9.75 13.99 10.62
N GLU A 4 9.67 15.08 11.36
CA GLU A 4 9.75 15.06 12.83
C GLU A 4 8.57 14.32 13.46
N ARG A 5 7.36 14.48 12.90
CA ARG A 5 6.19 13.71 13.36
C ARG A 5 6.34 12.22 13.03
N ALA A 6 6.77 11.89 11.81
CA ALA A 6 7.02 10.50 11.41
C ALA A 6 8.10 9.85 12.29
N ARG A 7 9.19 10.58 12.62
CA ARG A 7 10.20 10.13 13.57
C ARG A 7 9.61 9.87 14.95
N GLY A 8 8.79 10.79 15.47
CA GLY A 8 8.13 10.62 16.77
C GLY A 8 7.25 9.37 16.83
N PHE A 9 6.48 9.06 15.78
CA PHE A 9 5.71 7.82 15.70
C PHE A 9 6.63 6.58 15.65
N ALA A 10 7.67 6.62 14.85
CA ALA A 10 8.63 5.51 14.77
C ALA A 10 9.40 5.28 16.08
N ASP A 11 9.66 6.34 16.86
CA ASP A 11 10.24 6.23 18.21
C ASP A 11 9.27 5.52 19.17
N VAL A 12 7.98 5.81 19.08
CA VAL A 12 6.94 5.11 19.89
C VAL A 12 6.91 3.63 19.53
N GLU A 13 6.92 3.30 18.24
CA GLU A 13 6.94 1.91 17.78
C GLU A 13 8.20 1.16 18.27
N LEU A 14 9.37 1.78 18.12
CA LEU A 14 10.63 1.18 18.59
C LEU A 14 10.58 0.92 20.10
N ASN A 15 10.13 1.89 20.91
CA ASN A 15 10.01 1.74 22.35
C ASN A 15 8.94 0.70 22.76
N SER A 16 8.01 0.38 21.89
CA SER A 16 7.04 -0.71 22.05
C SER A 16 7.58 -2.10 21.65
N GLY A 17 8.84 -2.15 21.14
CA GLY A 17 9.49 -3.38 20.74
C GLY A 17 9.46 -3.66 19.22
N VAL A 18 8.90 -2.75 18.41
CA VAL A 18 8.85 -2.87 16.95
C VAL A 18 10.17 -2.39 16.35
N THR A 19 11.06 -3.30 16.00
CA THR A 19 12.40 -3.00 15.48
C THR A 19 12.46 -2.80 13.97
N THR A 20 11.40 -3.15 13.24
CA THR A 20 11.30 -2.98 11.78
C THR A 20 9.90 -2.54 11.39
N LEU A 21 9.82 -1.50 10.55
CA LEU A 21 8.59 -0.96 9.99
C LEU A 21 8.59 -1.12 8.47
N ARG A 22 7.43 -1.44 7.90
CA ARG A 22 7.19 -1.40 6.46
C ARG A 22 6.25 -0.23 6.15
N GLY A 23 6.77 0.81 5.50
CA GLY A 23 6.00 1.97 5.05
C GLY A 23 5.40 1.74 3.67
N LEU A 24 4.08 1.86 3.54
CA LEU A 24 3.33 1.58 2.31
C LEU A 24 2.52 2.81 1.86
N GLY A 25 3.18 3.71 1.15
CA GLY A 25 2.66 5.01 0.75
C GLY A 25 3.08 6.11 1.71
N GLU A 26 3.53 7.21 1.18
CA GLU A 26 4.04 8.33 1.97
C GLU A 26 3.97 9.65 1.19
N TYR A 27 4.04 10.76 1.92
CA TYR A 27 4.27 12.06 1.32
C TYR A 27 5.72 12.17 0.86
N ASP A 28 5.93 12.50 -0.40
CA ASP A 28 7.25 12.63 -1.02
C ASP A 28 8.13 11.39 -0.77
N ASN A 29 9.11 11.46 0.12
CA ASN A 29 10.05 10.39 0.43
C ASN A 29 10.49 10.45 1.90
N GLU A 30 9.60 10.83 2.78
CA GLU A 30 9.94 11.04 4.19
C GLU A 30 10.32 9.74 4.91
N ALA A 31 9.58 8.64 4.68
CA ALA A 31 9.91 7.36 5.26
C ALA A 31 11.21 6.76 4.68
N VAL A 32 11.45 6.95 3.37
CA VAL A 32 12.72 6.58 2.73
C VAL A 32 13.90 7.34 3.38
N ALA A 33 13.74 8.63 3.63
CA ALA A 33 14.78 9.44 4.27
C ALA A 33 15.03 9.00 5.71
N LEU A 34 13.97 8.76 6.49
CA LEU A 34 14.08 8.24 7.86
C LEU A 34 14.75 6.86 7.92
N GLY A 35 14.44 5.98 6.96
CA GLY A 35 15.10 4.68 6.85
C GLY A 35 16.60 4.82 6.68
N ARG A 36 17.06 5.74 5.84
CA ARG A 36 18.50 6.04 5.66
C ARG A 36 19.15 6.65 6.91
N GLU A 37 18.44 7.55 7.60
CA GLU A 37 18.95 8.14 8.85
C GLU A 37 19.13 7.08 9.94
N SER A 38 18.17 6.15 10.05
CA SER A 38 18.27 5.01 10.98
C SER A 38 19.41 4.05 10.58
N GLU A 39 19.49 3.68 9.31
CA GLU A 39 20.51 2.76 8.79
C GLU A 39 21.93 3.33 8.94
N SER A 40 22.11 4.62 8.74
CA SER A 40 23.39 5.32 8.88
C SER A 40 23.78 5.60 10.34
N GLY A 41 22.91 5.35 11.31
CA GLY A 41 23.11 5.66 12.72
C GLY A 41 22.99 7.15 13.07
N GLN A 42 22.52 8.00 12.16
CA GLN A 42 22.22 9.42 12.45
C GLN A 42 21.06 9.57 13.43
N TRP A 43 20.22 8.56 13.50
CA TRP A 43 19.10 8.47 14.41
C TRP A 43 18.94 7.02 14.90
N LEU A 44 18.75 6.84 16.20
CA LEU A 44 18.44 5.54 16.78
C LEU A 44 16.94 5.24 16.60
N GLY A 45 16.58 4.70 15.46
CA GLY A 45 15.21 4.36 15.07
C GLY A 45 15.07 2.91 14.66
N PRO A 46 13.84 2.45 14.37
CA PRO A 46 13.62 1.14 13.79
C PRO A 46 14.17 1.09 12.36
N ARG A 47 14.42 -0.11 11.85
CA ARG A 47 14.64 -0.29 10.41
C ARG A 47 13.34 0.08 9.66
N ILE A 48 13.45 0.93 8.65
CA ILE A 48 12.27 1.35 7.85
C ILE A 48 12.45 0.87 6.42
N MET A 49 11.54 0.03 5.96
CA MET A 49 11.43 -0.43 4.57
C MET A 49 10.28 0.33 3.92
N ALA A 50 10.59 1.33 3.11
CA ALA A 50 9.62 2.26 2.56
C ALA A 50 9.35 2.03 1.08
N SER A 51 8.11 2.23 0.64
CA SER A 51 7.70 2.13 -0.77
C SER A 51 7.86 3.43 -1.56
N GLY A 52 8.11 4.55 -0.86
CA GLY A 52 7.90 5.85 -1.45
C GLY A 52 6.41 6.15 -1.69
N PRO A 53 6.08 7.14 -2.50
CA PRO A 53 4.69 7.46 -2.83
C PRO A 53 3.92 6.26 -3.37
N LEU A 54 2.68 6.10 -2.93
CA LEU A 54 1.71 5.15 -3.47
C LEU A 54 1.51 5.41 -4.97
N LEU A 55 1.37 4.38 -5.80
CA LEU A 55 0.96 4.53 -7.20
C LEU A 55 -0.55 4.33 -7.29
N ALA A 56 -1.26 5.32 -7.82
CA ALA A 56 -2.70 5.31 -7.99
C ALA A 56 -3.09 5.93 -9.33
N ILE A 57 -4.28 5.61 -9.82
CA ILE A 57 -4.84 6.27 -11.00
C ILE A 57 -5.38 7.67 -10.65
N THR A 58 -5.64 8.51 -11.66
CA THR A 58 -6.34 9.78 -11.48
C THR A 58 -7.67 9.58 -10.75
N GLY A 59 -7.84 10.28 -9.61
CA GLY A 59 -9.03 10.13 -8.76
C GLY A 59 -9.11 8.81 -8.01
N GLY A 60 -8.06 7.99 -8.01
CA GLY A 60 -7.98 6.74 -7.26
C GLY A 60 -7.65 6.95 -5.78
N HIS A 61 -7.67 5.84 -5.02
CA HIS A 61 -7.38 5.83 -3.59
C HIS A 61 -6.02 6.48 -3.28
N GLY A 62 -6.01 7.40 -2.32
CA GLY A 62 -4.84 8.16 -1.91
C GLY A 62 -4.48 9.34 -2.81
N ALA A 63 -5.09 9.49 -3.99
CA ALA A 63 -4.75 10.55 -4.95
C ALA A 63 -4.99 11.96 -4.37
N GLU A 64 -6.15 12.17 -3.75
CA GLU A 64 -6.52 13.47 -3.16
C GLU A 64 -5.83 13.72 -1.81
N LEU A 65 -5.34 12.67 -1.16
CA LEU A 65 -4.61 12.78 0.11
C LEU A 65 -3.15 13.26 -0.08
N GLY A 66 -2.68 13.36 -1.33
CA GLY A 66 -1.32 13.81 -1.64
C GLY A 66 -0.22 12.76 -1.36
N VAL A 67 -0.59 11.53 -1.02
CA VAL A 67 0.34 10.42 -0.76
C VAL A 67 0.63 9.57 -2.00
N ALA A 68 -0.05 9.88 -3.12
CA ALA A 68 0.03 9.11 -4.35
C ALA A 68 0.77 9.85 -5.47
N ARG A 69 1.46 9.06 -6.28
CA ARG A 69 1.93 9.42 -7.61
C ARG A 69 0.94 8.87 -8.62
N ILE A 70 0.41 9.73 -9.47
CA ILE A 70 -0.61 9.36 -10.44
C ILE A 70 0.03 8.64 -11.62
N VAL A 71 -0.59 7.53 -12.03
CA VAL A 71 -0.20 6.67 -13.15
C VAL A 71 -1.46 6.14 -13.83
N ASP A 72 -1.71 6.55 -15.06
CA ASP A 72 -2.92 6.22 -15.80
C ASP A 72 -2.62 5.33 -17.04
N ALA A 73 -1.41 4.74 -17.07
CA ALA A 73 -1.01 3.85 -18.16
C ALA A 73 0.15 2.93 -17.74
N PRO A 74 0.33 1.75 -18.36
CA PRO A 74 1.40 0.80 -18.05
C PRO A 74 2.80 1.42 -18.08
N TRP A 75 3.11 2.27 -19.05
CA TRP A 75 4.42 2.94 -19.16
C TRP A 75 4.65 4.01 -18.08
N GLU A 76 3.58 4.67 -17.60
CA GLU A 76 3.66 5.59 -16.46
C GLU A 76 3.93 4.84 -15.18
N GLY A 77 3.29 3.66 -15.00
CA GLY A 77 3.59 2.74 -13.90
C GLY A 77 5.06 2.34 -13.87
N ARG A 78 5.63 1.89 -14.98
CA ARG A 78 7.07 1.56 -15.09
C ARG A 78 7.96 2.76 -14.75
N LYS A 79 7.62 3.93 -15.27
CA LYS A 79 8.35 5.18 -14.96
C LYS A 79 8.31 5.49 -13.47
N ALA A 80 7.14 5.38 -12.85
CA ALA A 80 6.95 5.67 -11.43
C ALA A 80 7.73 4.69 -10.53
N VAL A 81 7.76 3.40 -10.86
CA VAL A 81 8.60 2.41 -10.19
C VAL A 81 10.07 2.85 -10.22
N ARG A 82 10.61 3.16 -11.40
CA ARG A 82 12.01 3.63 -11.55
C ARG A 82 12.28 4.88 -10.72
N GLN A 83 11.32 5.81 -10.65
CA GLN A 83 11.45 7.01 -9.85
C GLN A 83 11.49 6.70 -8.34
N ASN A 84 10.59 5.85 -7.82
CA ASN A 84 10.58 5.44 -6.42
C ASN A 84 11.87 4.70 -6.05
N LEU A 85 12.32 3.76 -6.88
CA LEU A 85 13.60 3.05 -6.67
C LEU A 85 14.80 4.01 -6.69
N ARG A 86 14.82 4.99 -7.59
CA ARG A 86 15.87 6.02 -7.64
C ARG A 86 15.94 6.85 -6.37
N LEU A 87 14.80 7.06 -5.71
CA LEU A 87 14.71 7.75 -4.41
C LEU A 87 15.10 6.86 -3.23
N GLY A 88 15.20 5.54 -3.44
CA GLY A 88 15.64 4.56 -2.45
C GLY A 88 14.50 3.76 -1.82
N ALA A 89 13.35 3.71 -2.47
CA ALA A 89 12.30 2.79 -2.07
C ALA A 89 12.81 1.33 -2.11
N THR A 90 12.38 0.53 -1.14
CA THR A 90 12.74 -0.90 -0.98
C THR A 90 11.58 -1.83 -1.30
N SER A 91 10.42 -1.27 -1.59
CA SER A 91 9.21 -1.93 -2.08
C SER A 91 8.42 -0.95 -2.94
N ILE A 92 7.40 -1.43 -3.64
CA ILE A 92 6.45 -0.57 -4.37
C ILE A 92 5.06 -0.78 -3.77
N LYS A 93 4.27 0.28 -3.66
CA LYS A 93 2.87 0.21 -3.23
C LYS A 93 1.97 0.72 -4.33
N ILE A 94 0.90 -0.03 -4.61
CA ILE A 94 -0.16 0.35 -5.56
C ILE A 94 -1.53 0.38 -4.88
N ALA A 95 -2.46 1.16 -5.43
CA ALA A 95 -3.88 1.12 -5.09
C ALA A 95 -4.64 0.39 -6.20
N ALA A 96 -4.90 -0.90 -6.00
CA ALA A 96 -5.66 -1.71 -6.97
C ALA A 96 -7.16 -1.42 -6.93
N THR A 97 -7.68 -1.01 -5.75
CA THR A 97 -9.09 -0.65 -5.54
C THR A 97 -9.22 0.71 -4.85
N GLY A 98 -10.44 1.24 -4.81
CA GLY A 98 -10.81 2.29 -3.88
C GLY A 98 -10.61 1.85 -2.42
N GLY A 99 -10.51 2.80 -1.52
CA GLY A 99 -10.30 2.59 -0.10
C GLY A 99 -11.38 3.20 0.76
N VAL A 100 -11.51 2.71 2.00
CA VAL A 100 -12.51 3.17 2.96
C VAL A 100 -12.33 4.64 3.33
N THR A 101 -11.09 5.09 3.53
CA THR A 101 -10.77 6.40 4.14
C THR A 101 -11.07 7.60 3.25
N ASP A 102 -11.13 7.41 1.94
CA ASP A 102 -11.38 8.46 0.94
C ASP A 102 -12.56 8.14 0.01
N ALA A 103 -13.36 7.13 0.35
CA ALA A 103 -14.59 6.82 -0.36
C ALA A 103 -15.58 7.99 -0.29
N LYS A 104 -16.12 8.37 -1.46
CA LYS A 104 -17.11 9.45 -1.60
C LYS A 104 -18.54 8.92 -1.62
N VAL A 105 -18.69 7.65 -1.99
CA VAL A 105 -19.97 6.95 -2.04
C VAL A 105 -19.85 5.54 -1.49
N VAL A 106 -20.96 5.00 -1.01
CA VAL A 106 -21.04 3.61 -0.52
C VAL A 106 -20.71 2.64 -1.65
N GLY A 107 -19.90 1.63 -1.37
CA GLY A 107 -19.41 0.64 -2.32
C GLY A 107 -18.24 1.10 -3.19
N GLU A 108 -17.68 2.29 -2.93
CA GLU A 108 -16.49 2.76 -3.63
C GLU A 108 -15.22 2.07 -3.11
N ALA A 109 -15.14 1.83 -1.81
CA ALA A 109 -14.11 0.98 -1.23
C ALA A 109 -14.15 -0.40 -1.90
N GLY A 110 -13.11 -0.92 -2.40
CA GLY A 110 -13.10 -2.19 -3.11
C GLY A 110 -13.46 -2.13 -4.59
N ARG A 111 -13.96 -1.01 -5.15
CA ARG A 111 -14.13 -0.88 -6.59
C ARG A 111 -12.76 -0.97 -7.27
N PRO A 112 -12.55 -1.93 -8.22
CA PRO A 112 -11.32 -1.99 -8.98
C PRO A 112 -11.00 -0.66 -9.68
N GLN A 113 -9.77 -0.18 -9.54
CA GLN A 113 -9.30 1.08 -10.09
C GLN A 113 -8.21 0.86 -11.14
N MET A 114 -7.10 0.21 -10.76
CA MET A 114 -6.08 -0.16 -11.74
C MET A 114 -6.51 -1.36 -12.59
N THR A 115 -6.17 -1.33 -13.86
CA THR A 115 -6.30 -2.48 -14.75
C THR A 115 -5.23 -3.53 -14.45
N THR A 116 -5.49 -4.79 -14.80
CA THR A 116 -4.49 -5.86 -14.66
C THR A 116 -3.23 -5.55 -15.48
N GLU A 117 -3.36 -4.91 -16.64
CA GLU A 117 -2.25 -4.53 -17.50
C GLU A 117 -1.33 -3.49 -16.83
N GLU A 118 -1.89 -2.46 -16.22
CA GLU A 118 -1.13 -1.45 -15.45
C GLU A 118 -0.38 -2.09 -14.29
N MET A 119 -1.09 -2.91 -13.49
CA MET A 119 -0.48 -3.62 -12.36
C MET A 119 0.63 -4.58 -12.81
N THR A 120 0.41 -5.33 -13.91
CA THR A 120 1.43 -6.24 -14.47
C THR A 120 2.69 -5.47 -14.87
N ALA A 121 2.55 -4.34 -15.54
CA ALA A 121 3.69 -3.52 -15.94
C ALA A 121 4.49 -3.01 -14.72
N ILE A 122 3.80 -2.64 -13.65
CA ILE A 122 4.43 -2.23 -12.37
C ILE A 122 5.18 -3.41 -11.75
N CYS A 123 4.53 -4.59 -11.65
CA CYS A 123 5.14 -5.79 -11.08
C CYS A 123 6.39 -6.22 -11.86
N GLU A 124 6.32 -6.33 -13.19
CA GLU A 124 7.46 -6.69 -14.01
C GLU A 124 8.65 -5.74 -13.84
N GLU A 125 8.40 -4.44 -13.78
CA GLU A 125 9.46 -3.45 -13.58
C GLU A 125 10.08 -3.55 -12.18
N ALA A 126 9.26 -3.70 -11.14
CA ALA A 126 9.73 -3.87 -9.77
C ALA A 126 10.50 -5.18 -9.58
N HIS A 127 9.97 -6.29 -10.11
CA HIS A 127 10.59 -7.61 -10.02
C HIS A 127 11.92 -7.68 -10.79
N SER A 128 12.05 -6.97 -11.92
CA SER A 128 13.33 -6.86 -12.63
C SER A 128 14.44 -6.22 -11.76
N ALA A 129 14.05 -5.41 -10.78
CA ALA A 129 14.95 -4.81 -9.79
C ALA A 129 15.03 -5.62 -8.48
N GLY A 130 14.39 -6.79 -8.39
CA GLY A 130 14.35 -7.63 -7.18
C GLY A 130 13.51 -7.06 -6.04
N VAL A 131 12.51 -6.21 -6.35
CA VAL A 131 11.72 -5.46 -5.38
C VAL A 131 10.26 -5.93 -5.39
N LEU A 132 9.69 -6.14 -4.19
CA LEU A 132 8.32 -6.58 -4.00
C LEU A 132 7.30 -5.47 -4.27
N VAL A 133 6.11 -5.88 -4.74
CA VAL A 133 4.95 -5.00 -4.93
C VAL A 133 3.86 -5.35 -3.93
N ALA A 134 3.36 -4.35 -3.21
CA ALA A 134 2.23 -4.44 -2.30
C ALA A 134 1.00 -3.74 -2.90
N ALA A 135 -0.17 -4.35 -2.83
CA ALA A 135 -1.43 -3.76 -3.32
C ALA A 135 -2.43 -3.52 -2.19
N HIS A 136 -2.96 -2.30 -2.11
CA HIS A 136 -4.24 -2.06 -1.46
C HIS A 136 -5.34 -2.68 -2.31
N ALA A 137 -6.08 -3.64 -1.77
CA ALA A 137 -7.16 -4.34 -2.48
C ALA A 137 -8.24 -4.79 -1.48
N GLN A 138 -9.43 -4.19 -1.55
CA GLN A 138 -10.54 -4.39 -0.61
C GLN A 138 -11.77 -5.04 -1.24
N SER A 139 -11.59 -5.84 -2.31
CA SER A 139 -12.65 -6.66 -2.88
C SER A 139 -12.10 -7.97 -3.45
N PRO A 140 -12.91 -9.05 -3.55
CA PRO A 140 -12.46 -10.29 -4.16
C PRO A 140 -11.91 -10.08 -5.58
N GLU A 141 -12.58 -9.24 -6.37
CA GLU A 141 -12.13 -8.91 -7.73
C GLU A 141 -10.79 -8.15 -7.72
N GLY A 142 -10.63 -7.15 -6.85
CA GLY A 142 -9.38 -6.40 -6.72
C GLY A 142 -8.22 -7.29 -6.29
N VAL A 143 -8.44 -8.16 -5.31
CA VAL A 143 -7.45 -9.15 -4.85
C VAL A 143 -7.06 -10.08 -5.99
N LEU A 144 -8.05 -10.70 -6.67
CA LEU A 144 -7.81 -11.64 -7.76
C LEU A 144 -7.02 -11.01 -8.92
N ARG A 145 -7.40 -9.80 -9.33
CA ARG A 145 -6.71 -9.06 -10.39
C ARG A 145 -5.26 -8.74 -9.99
N SER A 146 -5.04 -8.32 -8.74
CA SER A 146 -3.70 -8.01 -8.20
C SER A 146 -2.80 -9.25 -8.21
N LEU A 147 -3.29 -10.38 -7.71
CA LEU A 147 -2.53 -11.64 -7.72
C LEU A 147 -2.22 -12.10 -9.16
N LYS A 148 -3.19 -12.05 -10.07
CA LYS A 148 -2.99 -12.37 -11.50
C LYS A 148 -2.01 -11.42 -12.20
N ALA A 149 -1.84 -10.21 -11.70
CA ALA A 149 -0.84 -9.27 -12.19
C ALA A 149 0.58 -9.54 -11.67
N GLY A 150 0.72 -10.31 -10.58
CA GLY A 150 2.00 -10.67 -9.97
C GLY A 150 2.31 -9.93 -8.67
N VAL A 151 1.31 -9.31 -8.04
CA VAL A 151 1.49 -8.62 -6.75
C VAL A 151 1.94 -9.60 -5.67
N ASP A 152 2.91 -9.19 -4.86
CA ASP A 152 3.56 -10.04 -3.85
C ASP A 152 2.86 -9.99 -2.49
N THR A 153 2.24 -8.85 -2.14
CA THR A 153 1.48 -8.73 -0.88
C THR A 153 0.17 -8.00 -1.10
N ILE A 154 -0.90 -8.53 -0.51
CA ILE A 154 -2.21 -7.91 -0.48
C ILE A 154 -2.44 -7.31 0.91
N GLU A 155 -2.74 -6.03 0.92
CA GLU A 155 -3.04 -5.27 2.14
C GLU A 155 -4.57 -5.13 2.30
N HIS A 156 -5.05 -5.29 3.52
CA HIS A 156 -6.45 -5.28 3.92
C HIS A 156 -7.23 -6.51 3.46
N GLY A 157 -7.30 -6.74 2.15
CA GLY A 157 -7.96 -7.91 1.56
C GLY A 157 -9.49 -7.85 1.62
N SER A 158 -10.08 -8.99 1.38
CA SER A 158 -11.54 -9.21 1.46
C SER A 158 -11.84 -10.71 1.55
N ALA A 159 -13.11 -11.09 1.39
CA ALA A 159 -13.50 -12.51 1.28
C ALA A 159 -12.71 -13.22 0.16
N MET A 160 -12.18 -14.40 0.46
CA MET A 160 -11.32 -15.16 -0.43
C MET A 160 -12.07 -16.34 -1.05
N THR A 161 -11.95 -16.48 -2.37
CA THR A 161 -12.38 -17.68 -3.10
C THR A 161 -11.25 -18.71 -3.12
N ASP A 162 -11.56 -19.96 -3.45
CA ASP A 162 -10.55 -21.02 -3.58
C ASP A 162 -9.45 -20.62 -4.59
N GLU A 163 -9.82 -20.00 -5.72
CA GLU A 163 -8.86 -19.48 -6.71
C GLU A 163 -7.91 -18.45 -6.11
N ILE A 164 -8.40 -17.54 -5.28
CA ILE A 164 -7.57 -16.56 -4.59
C ILE A 164 -6.60 -17.24 -3.62
N VAL A 165 -7.10 -18.21 -2.84
CA VAL A 165 -6.27 -18.96 -1.89
C VAL A 165 -5.17 -19.73 -2.61
N GLU A 166 -5.48 -20.38 -3.73
CA GLU A 166 -4.49 -21.08 -4.54
C GLU A 166 -3.38 -20.13 -5.03
N LEU A 167 -3.75 -18.94 -5.52
CA LEU A 167 -2.78 -17.92 -5.96
C LEU A 167 -1.91 -17.36 -4.82
N PHE A 168 -2.36 -17.37 -3.57
CA PHE A 168 -1.48 -17.03 -2.45
C PHE A 168 -0.38 -18.08 -2.26
N HIS A 169 -0.68 -19.36 -2.46
CA HIS A 169 0.26 -20.46 -2.30
C HIS A 169 1.19 -20.67 -3.50
N ASP A 170 0.65 -20.50 -4.72
CA ASP A 170 1.40 -20.70 -5.97
C ASP A 170 1.06 -19.55 -6.95
N ASN A 171 1.91 -18.54 -6.96
CA ASN A 171 1.80 -17.40 -7.86
C ASN A 171 3.07 -17.25 -8.70
N PRO A 172 3.14 -17.88 -9.88
CA PRO A 172 4.35 -17.87 -10.71
C PRO A 172 4.73 -16.49 -11.24
N LYS A 173 3.84 -15.49 -11.14
CA LYS A 173 4.11 -14.11 -11.53
C LYS A 173 4.66 -13.26 -10.40
N SER A 174 4.48 -13.65 -9.14
CA SER A 174 5.08 -12.93 -8.01
C SER A 174 6.60 -13.18 -7.96
N LEU A 175 7.33 -12.28 -7.32
CA LEU A 175 8.79 -12.36 -7.25
C LEU A 175 9.30 -13.65 -6.57
N ARG A 176 8.50 -14.20 -5.65
CA ARG A 176 8.88 -15.36 -4.83
C ARG A 176 8.18 -16.65 -5.21
N GLY A 177 7.27 -16.63 -6.18
CA GLY A 177 6.42 -17.77 -6.54
C GLY A 177 5.20 -17.95 -5.63
N TRP A 178 4.99 -17.08 -4.66
CA TRP A 178 3.84 -17.03 -3.76
C TRP A 178 3.57 -15.60 -3.30
N SER A 179 2.37 -15.33 -2.81
CA SER A 179 1.98 -14.00 -2.31
C SER A 179 1.59 -14.05 -0.84
N ALA A 180 1.74 -12.95 -0.12
CA ALA A 180 1.39 -12.82 1.29
C ALA A 180 0.13 -11.96 1.48
N PHE A 181 -0.47 -12.07 2.66
CA PHE A 181 -1.66 -11.33 3.05
C PHE A 181 -1.42 -10.60 4.38
N ASP A 182 -1.78 -9.32 4.44
CA ASP A 182 -1.78 -8.50 5.65
C ASP A 182 -3.18 -7.94 5.89
N ALA A 183 -3.91 -8.48 6.86
CA ALA A 183 -5.31 -8.18 7.11
C ALA A 183 -5.58 -6.80 7.74
N THR A 184 -4.58 -6.13 8.29
CA THR A 184 -4.69 -4.81 8.94
C THR A 184 -5.83 -4.71 9.96
N LEU A 185 -6.10 -5.75 10.73
CA LEU A 185 -7.27 -5.90 11.59
C LEU A 185 -7.44 -4.75 12.59
N LEU A 186 -6.33 -4.23 13.14
CA LEU A 186 -6.38 -3.13 14.12
C LEU A 186 -6.81 -1.79 13.51
N ALA A 187 -6.61 -1.60 12.21
CA ALA A 187 -7.06 -0.38 11.53
C ALA A 187 -8.55 -0.46 11.15
N ALA A 188 -9.04 -1.66 10.82
CA ALA A 188 -10.42 -1.87 10.39
C ALA A 188 -11.41 -1.91 11.58
N ALA A 189 -11.06 -2.59 12.67
CA ALA A 189 -11.96 -2.77 13.82
C ALA A 189 -12.49 -1.44 14.40
N PRO A 190 -11.67 -0.39 14.63
CA PRO A 190 -12.19 0.88 15.12
C PRO A 190 -13.13 1.59 14.13
N LEU A 191 -12.95 1.38 12.81
CA LEU A 191 -13.79 2.04 11.79
C LEU A 191 -15.23 1.53 11.82
N VAL A 192 -15.45 0.28 12.16
CA VAL A 192 -16.81 -0.31 12.30
C VAL A 192 -17.53 0.22 13.54
N GLU A 193 -16.80 0.53 14.61
CA GLU A 193 -17.33 0.99 15.88
C GLU A 193 -17.28 2.53 16.04
N ILE A 194 -16.81 3.24 15.02
CA ILE A 194 -16.62 4.69 15.09
C ILE A 194 -17.95 5.41 15.37
N ASP A 195 -17.95 6.22 16.41
CA ASP A 195 -18.95 7.24 16.61
C ASP A 195 -18.62 8.44 15.70
N THR A 196 -19.44 8.60 14.66
CA THR A 196 -19.25 9.64 13.63
C THR A 196 -19.39 11.05 14.20
N GLU A 197 -20.15 11.24 15.28
CA GLU A 197 -20.28 12.54 15.95
C GLU A 197 -19.00 12.93 16.69
N ILE A 198 -18.32 11.96 17.31
CA ILE A 198 -17.07 12.20 18.05
C ILE A 198 -15.88 12.36 17.10
N THR A 199 -15.80 11.54 16.05
CA THR A 199 -14.63 11.48 15.18
C THR A 199 -14.70 12.39 13.97
N GLY A 200 -15.90 12.87 13.61
CA GLY A 200 -16.14 13.63 12.37
C GLY A 200 -16.00 12.78 11.11
N ALA A 201 -15.90 11.45 11.23
CA ALA A 201 -15.89 10.57 10.07
C ALA A 201 -17.28 10.59 9.40
N SER A 202 -17.30 10.50 8.07
CA SER A 202 -18.57 10.45 7.34
C SER A 202 -19.26 9.08 7.50
N GLU A 203 -20.59 9.05 7.40
CA GLU A 203 -21.35 7.79 7.33
C GLU A 203 -20.88 6.93 6.15
N VAL A 204 -20.46 7.57 5.04
CA VAL A 204 -19.90 6.86 3.87
C VAL A 204 -18.63 6.06 4.25
N VAL A 205 -17.76 6.60 5.10
CA VAL A 205 -16.57 5.88 5.58
C VAL A 205 -16.98 4.66 6.39
N LYS A 206 -17.93 4.82 7.31
CA LYS A 206 -18.43 3.75 8.17
C LYS A 206 -19.10 2.63 7.36
N GLU A 207 -19.93 2.97 6.37
CA GLU A 207 -20.62 1.98 5.54
C GLU A 207 -19.69 1.26 4.54
N ASN A 208 -18.51 1.79 4.29
CA ASN A 208 -17.48 1.14 3.46
C ASN A 208 -16.47 0.31 4.29
N ALA A 209 -16.43 0.47 5.62
CA ALA A 209 -15.55 -0.26 6.52
C ALA A 209 -16.07 -1.68 6.80
#